data_97714f267bfabad7d65d96dc9d880e41
#
_entry.id   97714f267bfabad7d65d96dc9d880e41
#
_cell.length_a   1.000
_cell.length_b   1.000
_cell.length_c   1.000
_cell.angle_alpha   90.00
_cell.angle_beta   90.00
_cell.angle_gamma   90.00
#
_symmetry.space_group_name_H-M   'P 1'
#
loop_
_entity.id
_entity.type
_entity.pdbx_description
1 polymer ?
#
loop_
_entity_poly.entity_id
_entity_poly.type
_entity_poly.pdbx_seq_one_letter_code
_entity_poly.pdbx_strand_id
1 'polypeptide(L)'
;MKWTYKSNDKYFTNKFSAIDEFEATRKGIELVTPKQYDNFDFSNEPAQDMPSLLRSEAIRLREQNNYLRLFYSGGADSQAVLDAFINNEILLDEIVCFKSGFPVADFEIDNFALPFLNRNKDKLSQTKVKILVPTMADYKKWYNDNWTSKYFLHQFTSTVAFFRLMDQPYDFNDGAVNIKGKDKPKIVRHEGELYTYISDSNSEIEHD
;
A
#
# COMPACT_ATOMS: atom_id res chain seq x y z
N MET A 1 -10.49 -7.54 6.88
CA MET A 1 -11.38 -8.37 6.03
C MET A 1 -10.58 -8.75 4.80
N LYS A 2 -10.40 -10.04 4.51
CA LYS A 2 -9.44 -10.51 3.49
C LYS A 2 -10.17 -10.89 2.19
N TRP A 3 -9.61 -10.54 1.06
CA TRP A 3 -9.95 -11.09 -0.24
C TRP A 3 -9.45 -12.54 -0.28
N THR A 4 -10.23 -13.44 -0.85
CA THR A 4 -9.86 -14.85 -0.97
C THR A 4 -10.05 -15.32 -2.40
N TYR A 5 -9.27 -16.31 -2.78
CA TYR A 5 -9.44 -17.01 -4.05
C TYR A 5 -10.13 -18.35 -3.79
N LYS A 6 -11.05 -18.74 -4.63
CA LYS A 6 -11.72 -20.05 -4.57
C LYS A 6 -11.34 -20.84 -5.79
N SER A 7 -10.90 -22.06 -5.61
CA SER A 7 -10.70 -23.04 -6.67
C SER A 7 -11.06 -24.43 -6.15
N ASN A 8 -11.82 -25.20 -6.94
CA ASN A 8 -12.25 -26.56 -6.56
C ASN A 8 -12.89 -26.64 -5.16
N ASP A 9 -13.76 -25.66 -4.82
CA ASP A 9 -14.44 -25.52 -3.51
C ASP A 9 -13.51 -25.33 -2.30
N LYS A 10 -12.22 -25.08 -2.54
CA LYS A 10 -11.25 -24.67 -1.53
C LYS A 10 -11.02 -23.15 -1.58
N TYR A 11 -10.79 -22.56 -0.41
CA TYR A 11 -10.49 -21.14 -0.28
C TYR A 11 -9.01 -20.92 0.05
N PHE A 12 -8.41 -19.94 -0.61
CA PHE A 12 -7.00 -19.59 -0.48
C PHE A 12 -6.87 -18.11 -0.23
N THR A 13 -6.02 -17.72 0.69
CA THR A 13 -5.63 -16.32 0.92
C THR A 13 -4.51 -15.88 -0.03
N ASN A 14 -3.87 -16.84 -0.69
CA ASN A 14 -2.78 -16.64 -1.63
C ASN A 14 -3.18 -17.09 -3.03
N LYS A 15 -3.03 -16.20 -4.00
CA LYS A 15 -3.34 -16.45 -5.42
C LYS A 15 -2.57 -17.63 -6.02
N PHE A 16 -1.28 -17.76 -5.69
CA PHE A 16 -0.47 -18.85 -6.23
C PHE A 16 -0.94 -20.22 -5.75
N SER A 17 -1.36 -20.34 -4.50
CA SER A 17 -1.96 -21.58 -4.00
C SER A 17 -3.27 -21.93 -4.71
N ALA A 18 -4.06 -20.93 -5.12
CA ALA A 18 -5.24 -21.15 -5.94
C ALA A 18 -4.89 -21.57 -7.37
N ILE A 19 -3.79 -21.05 -7.93
CA ILE A 19 -3.26 -21.43 -9.25
C ILE A 19 -2.78 -22.88 -9.20
N ASP A 20 -2.02 -23.28 -8.17
CA ASP A 20 -1.57 -24.66 -7.98
C ASP A 20 -2.76 -25.64 -7.93
N GLU A 21 -3.83 -25.31 -7.21
CA GLU A 21 -5.05 -26.11 -7.17
C GLU A 21 -5.76 -26.15 -8.54
N PHE A 22 -5.79 -25.02 -9.25
CA PHE A 22 -6.34 -24.97 -10.61
C PHE A 22 -5.53 -25.85 -11.57
N GLU A 23 -4.21 -25.80 -11.52
CA GLU A 23 -3.36 -26.64 -12.37
C GLU A 23 -3.59 -28.13 -12.12
N ALA A 24 -3.76 -28.51 -10.86
CA ALA A 24 -4.02 -29.90 -10.46
C ALA A 24 -5.42 -30.38 -10.87
N THR A 25 -6.44 -29.51 -10.82
CA THR A 25 -7.85 -29.91 -10.95
C THR A 25 -8.52 -29.44 -12.23
N ARG A 26 -7.96 -28.40 -12.87
CA ARG A 26 -8.53 -27.66 -14.02
C ARG A 26 -9.90 -27.03 -13.72
N LYS A 27 -10.25 -26.87 -12.45
CA LYS A 27 -11.45 -26.14 -12.04
C LYS A 27 -11.11 -24.66 -11.86
N GLY A 28 -11.94 -23.78 -12.39
CA GLY A 28 -11.70 -22.34 -12.46
C GLY A 28 -11.29 -21.68 -11.14
N ILE A 29 -10.66 -20.53 -11.24
CA ILE A 29 -10.33 -19.67 -10.09
C ILE A 29 -11.34 -18.54 -10.05
N GLU A 30 -11.93 -18.30 -8.89
CA GLU A 30 -12.86 -17.22 -8.59
C GLU A 30 -12.25 -16.32 -7.52
N LEU A 31 -12.30 -15.00 -7.71
CA LEU A 31 -11.98 -14.04 -6.66
C LEU A 31 -13.22 -13.84 -5.80
N VAL A 32 -13.13 -14.20 -4.53
CA VAL A 32 -14.20 -14.04 -3.57
C VAL A 32 -14.05 -12.72 -2.86
N THR A 33 -14.98 -11.81 -3.12
CA THR A 33 -15.04 -10.51 -2.47
C THR A 33 -15.55 -10.62 -1.03
N PRO A 34 -15.12 -9.74 -0.13
CA PRO A 34 -15.74 -9.64 1.19
C PRO A 34 -17.25 -9.34 1.07
N LYS A 35 -18.06 -10.02 1.87
CA LYS A 35 -19.53 -9.94 1.83
C LYS A 35 -20.11 -8.52 1.86
N GLN A 36 -19.38 -7.55 2.41
CA GLN A 36 -19.78 -6.15 2.41
C GLN A 36 -19.95 -5.56 1.02
N TYR A 37 -19.32 -6.16 -0.01
CA TYR A 37 -19.40 -5.72 -1.40
C TYR A 37 -20.46 -6.47 -2.20
N ASP A 38 -21.03 -7.57 -1.69
CA ASP A 38 -21.99 -8.40 -2.42
C ASP A 38 -23.28 -7.64 -2.79
N ASN A 39 -23.64 -6.65 -1.96
CA ASN A 39 -24.82 -5.81 -2.16
C ASN A 39 -24.47 -4.33 -2.43
N PHE A 40 -23.21 -4.03 -2.72
CA PHE A 40 -22.80 -2.66 -3.00
C PHE A 40 -23.07 -2.34 -4.47
N ASP A 41 -23.92 -1.35 -4.69
CA ASP A 41 -24.22 -0.86 -6.04
C ASP A 41 -23.13 0.11 -6.52
N PHE A 42 -22.17 -0.41 -7.27
CA PHE A 42 -21.08 0.38 -7.84
C PHE A 42 -21.53 1.30 -8.98
N SER A 43 -22.79 1.24 -9.45
CA SER A 43 -23.33 2.16 -10.44
C SER A 43 -23.71 3.51 -9.84
N ASN A 44 -23.86 3.59 -8.52
CA ASN A 44 -24.17 4.82 -7.82
C ASN A 44 -22.89 5.60 -7.52
N GLU A 45 -22.68 6.70 -8.22
CA GLU A 45 -21.59 7.62 -7.96
C GLU A 45 -21.80 8.32 -6.61
N PRO A 46 -20.76 8.42 -5.75
CA PRO A 46 -20.85 9.23 -4.55
C PRO A 46 -21.17 10.69 -4.87
N ALA A 47 -22.08 11.31 -4.12
CA ALA A 47 -22.37 12.74 -4.27
C ALA A 47 -21.20 13.65 -3.87
N GLN A 48 -20.23 13.11 -3.15
CA GLN A 48 -19.06 13.82 -2.65
C GLN A 48 -17.92 13.74 -3.68
N ASP A 49 -17.18 14.83 -3.82
CA ASP A 49 -15.95 14.83 -4.60
C ASP A 49 -14.80 14.08 -3.89
N MET A 50 -13.78 13.73 -4.63
CA MET A 50 -12.63 12.98 -4.10
C MET A 50 -11.94 13.68 -2.91
N PRO A 51 -11.70 15.00 -2.90
CA PRO A 51 -11.16 15.69 -1.73
C PRO A 51 -12.01 15.52 -0.48
N SER A 52 -13.33 15.61 -0.61
CA SER A 52 -14.27 15.41 0.51
C SER A 52 -14.26 13.98 1.04
N LEU A 53 -14.16 13.00 0.15
CA LEU A 53 -14.03 11.58 0.54
C LEU A 53 -12.71 11.33 1.27
N LEU A 54 -11.60 11.85 0.75
CA LEU A 54 -10.28 11.73 1.39
C LEU A 54 -10.26 12.42 2.77
N ARG A 55 -10.89 13.60 2.88
CA ARG A 55 -11.05 14.29 4.16
C ARG A 55 -11.83 13.45 5.17
N SER A 56 -12.98 12.92 4.75
CA SER A 56 -13.83 12.09 5.62
C SER A 56 -13.08 10.86 6.12
N GLU A 57 -12.30 10.23 5.25
CA GLU A 57 -11.48 9.07 5.61
C GLU A 57 -10.33 9.46 6.55
N ALA A 58 -9.66 10.58 6.34
CA ALA A 58 -8.62 11.07 7.24
C ALA A 58 -9.17 11.36 8.66
N ILE A 59 -10.36 11.97 8.75
CA ILE A 59 -11.06 12.19 10.02
C ILE A 59 -11.37 10.85 10.68
N ARG A 60 -11.99 9.93 9.95
CA ARG A 60 -12.34 8.59 10.46
C ARG A 60 -11.12 7.84 11.00
N LEU A 61 -10.01 7.87 10.25
CA LEU A 61 -8.75 7.24 10.69
C LEU A 61 -8.26 7.87 12.00
N ARG A 62 -8.28 9.20 12.10
CA ARG A 62 -7.81 9.88 13.32
C ARG A 62 -8.69 9.61 14.53
N GLU A 63 -10.01 9.56 14.36
CA GLU A 63 -10.95 9.30 15.45
C GLU A 63 -10.86 7.85 15.98
N GLN A 64 -10.54 6.91 15.10
CA GLN A 64 -10.51 5.49 15.44
C GLN A 64 -9.14 5.00 15.93
N ASN A 65 -8.09 5.80 15.79
CA ASN A 65 -6.74 5.33 16.05
C ASN A 65 -5.89 6.35 16.81
N ASN A 66 -5.11 5.85 17.76
CA ASN A 66 -4.25 6.67 18.61
C ASN A 66 -2.95 7.10 17.90
N TYR A 67 -2.46 6.33 16.92
CA TYR A 67 -1.21 6.60 16.23
C TYR A 67 -1.32 6.32 14.73
N LEU A 68 -1.12 7.35 13.92
CA LEU A 68 -1.19 7.29 12.46
C LEU A 68 0.19 7.52 11.85
N ARG A 69 0.65 6.59 11.05
CA ARG A 69 1.92 6.65 10.32
C ARG A 69 1.66 6.63 8.81
N LEU A 70 2.12 7.65 8.11
CA LEU A 70 2.05 7.73 6.66
C LEU A 70 3.39 7.36 6.03
N PHE A 71 3.37 6.40 5.11
CA PHE A 71 4.49 6.14 4.19
C PHE A 71 4.37 7.07 2.98
N TYR A 72 5.30 8.02 2.88
CA TYR A 72 5.25 9.10 1.90
C TYR A 72 6.40 9.01 0.92
N SER A 73 6.08 8.78 -0.36
CA SER A 73 7.05 8.63 -1.44
C SER A 73 7.26 9.91 -2.27
N GLY A 74 6.37 10.91 -2.14
CA GLY A 74 6.36 12.09 -3.01
C GLY A 74 5.62 11.86 -4.34
N GLY A 75 5.17 10.64 -4.63
CA GLY A 75 4.31 10.33 -5.76
C GLY A 75 2.87 10.82 -5.53
N ALA A 76 2.11 10.98 -6.63
CA ALA A 76 0.78 11.60 -6.63
C ALA A 76 -0.20 10.99 -5.62
N ASP A 77 -0.19 9.66 -5.44
CA ASP A 77 -1.13 8.98 -4.56
C ASP A 77 -0.81 9.23 -3.08
N SER A 78 0.46 9.12 -2.69
CA SER A 78 0.89 9.43 -1.32
C SER A 78 0.76 10.93 -1.01
N GLN A 79 0.93 11.81 -2.02
CA GLN A 79 0.71 13.24 -1.90
C GLN A 79 -0.76 13.55 -1.62
N ALA A 80 -1.69 12.94 -2.36
CA ALA A 80 -3.13 13.15 -2.15
C ALA A 80 -3.56 12.74 -0.72
N VAL A 81 -2.98 11.66 -0.20
CA VAL A 81 -3.21 11.26 1.20
C VAL A 81 -2.66 12.32 2.15
N LEU A 82 -1.40 12.74 1.98
CA LEU A 82 -0.78 13.75 2.85
C LEU A 82 -1.55 15.07 2.83
N ASP A 83 -2.00 15.51 1.66
CA ASP A 83 -2.79 16.74 1.50
C ASP A 83 -4.13 16.64 2.25
N ALA A 84 -4.76 15.47 2.30
CA ALA A 84 -6.00 15.27 3.05
C ALA A 84 -5.81 15.51 4.56
N PHE A 85 -4.65 15.19 5.11
CA PHE A 85 -4.33 15.48 6.51
C PHE A 85 -3.93 16.95 6.71
N ILE A 86 -2.98 17.45 5.93
CA ILE A 86 -2.41 18.82 6.12
C ILE A 86 -3.46 19.90 5.86
N ASN A 87 -4.26 19.77 4.77
CA ASN A 87 -5.23 20.80 4.39
C ASN A 87 -6.46 20.85 5.31
N ASN A 88 -6.68 19.79 6.09
CA ASN A 88 -7.77 19.73 7.05
C ASN A 88 -7.29 19.79 8.52
N GLU A 89 -6.01 20.11 8.73
CA GLU A 89 -5.40 20.24 10.05
C GLU A 89 -5.56 18.97 10.92
N ILE A 90 -5.54 17.79 10.27
CA ILE A 90 -5.64 16.50 10.94
C ILE A 90 -4.24 16.01 11.24
N LEU A 91 -3.95 15.72 12.50
CA LEU A 91 -2.62 15.28 12.94
C LEU A 91 -2.26 13.91 12.38
N LEU A 92 -1.10 13.83 11.73
CA LEU A 92 -0.33 12.61 11.55
C LEU A 92 0.75 12.55 12.61
N ASP A 93 0.88 11.41 13.29
CA ASP A 93 1.92 11.26 14.32
C ASP A 93 3.28 11.04 13.70
N GLU A 94 3.33 10.36 12.55
CA GLU A 94 4.60 10.04 11.88
C GLU A 94 4.46 10.03 10.36
N ILE A 95 5.47 10.57 9.68
CA ILE A 95 5.68 10.44 8.24
C ILE A 95 7.00 9.72 8.02
N VAL A 96 6.98 8.66 7.21
CA VAL A 96 8.15 7.87 6.86
C VAL A 96 8.42 8.01 5.37
N CYS A 97 9.57 8.56 5.03
CA CYS A 97 10.10 8.59 3.66
C CYS A 97 11.20 7.55 3.53
N PHE A 98 11.19 6.82 2.44
CA PHE A 98 12.15 5.77 2.19
C PHE A 98 13.03 6.09 0.99
N LYS A 99 14.34 6.19 1.20
CA LYS A 99 15.33 6.35 0.13
C LYS A 99 16.03 5.02 -0.12
N SER A 100 16.05 4.60 -1.36
CA SER A 100 16.70 3.35 -1.76
C SER A 100 18.24 3.43 -1.78
N GLY A 101 18.78 4.64 -1.84
CA GLY A 101 20.19 4.90 -2.10
C GLY A 101 20.54 4.86 -3.60
N PHE A 102 19.55 4.68 -4.48
CA PHE A 102 19.73 4.71 -5.94
C PHE A 102 19.11 5.98 -6.52
N PRO A 103 19.90 6.89 -7.15
CA PRO A 103 19.40 8.21 -7.56
C PRO A 103 18.15 8.19 -8.43
N VAL A 104 17.98 7.20 -9.31
CA VAL A 104 16.81 7.08 -10.19
C VAL A 104 15.55 6.71 -9.39
N ALA A 105 15.67 5.80 -8.42
CA ALA A 105 14.56 5.37 -7.59
C ALA A 105 14.21 6.43 -6.51
N ASP A 106 15.19 7.24 -6.12
CA ASP A 106 15.03 8.29 -5.11
C ASP A 106 14.57 9.63 -5.71
N PHE A 107 14.40 9.71 -7.03
CA PHE A 107 14.06 10.96 -7.73
C PHE A 107 12.83 11.66 -7.14
N GLU A 108 11.75 10.93 -6.89
CA GLU A 108 10.52 11.50 -6.32
C GLU A 108 10.75 11.98 -4.89
N ILE A 109 11.48 11.22 -4.09
CA ILE A 109 11.80 11.60 -2.72
C ILE A 109 12.60 12.90 -2.68
N ASP A 110 13.65 12.98 -3.47
CA ASP A 110 14.58 14.12 -3.42
C ASP A 110 14.00 15.38 -4.03
N ASN A 111 13.21 15.26 -5.10
CA ASN A 111 12.70 16.40 -5.84
C ASN A 111 11.30 16.84 -5.42
N PHE A 112 10.49 15.96 -4.83
CA PHE A 112 9.12 16.28 -4.46
C PHE A 112 8.86 16.11 -2.96
N ALA A 113 9.15 14.94 -2.38
CA ALA A 113 8.78 14.65 -0.99
C ALA A 113 9.53 15.55 0.00
N LEU A 114 10.87 15.52 0.00
CA LEU A 114 11.67 16.30 0.94
C LEU A 114 11.46 17.81 0.82
N PRO A 115 11.43 18.39 -0.39
CA PRO A 115 11.09 19.80 -0.56
C PRO A 115 9.69 20.16 -0.07
N PHE A 116 8.69 19.28 -0.30
CA PHE A 116 7.34 19.50 0.20
C PHE A 116 7.28 19.50 1.73
N LEU A 117 7.87 18.51 2.38
CA LEU A 117 7.93 18.41 3.84
C LEU A 117 8.64 19.64 4.45
N ASN A 118 9.74 20.07 3.84
CA ASN A 118 10.46 21.26 4.30
C ASN A 118 9.63 22.54 4.19
N ARG A 119 8.89 22.73 3.09
CA ARG A 119 7.99 23.88 2.93
C ARG A 119 6.83 23.88 3.92
N ASN A 120 6.39 22.73 4.36
CA ASN A 120 5.25 22.56 5.28
C ASN A 120 5.67 22.24 6.73
N LYS A 121 6.94 22.46 7.09
CA LYS A 121 7.47 22.10 8.41
C LYS A 121 6.67 22.71 9.58
N ASP A 122 6.11 23.90 9.39
CA ASP A 122 5.33 24.58 10.45
C ASP A 122 4.00 23.85 10.68
N LYS A 123 3.33 23.40 9.61
CA LYS A 123 2.11 22.59 9.69
C LYS A 123 2.38 21.18 10.24
N LEU A 124 3.59 20.69 10.06
CA LEU A 124 4.05 19.36 10.49
C LEU A 124 4.85 19.41 11.80
N SER A 125 4.77 20.52 12.55
CA SER A 125 5.59 20.72 13.77
C SER A 125 5.36 19.67 14.86
N GLN A 126 4.21 19.03 14.90
CA GLN A 126 3.89 17.94 15.81
C GLN A 126 4.07 16.55 15.20
N THR A 127 4.40 16.48 13.91
CA THR A 127 4.56 15.22 13.18
C THR A 127 6.03 14.80 13.16
N LYS A 128 6.31 13.58 13.56
CA LYS A 128 7.64 13.01 13.47
C LYS A 128 7.96 12.62 12.04
N VAL A 129 8.96 13.25 11.43
CA VAL A 129 9.42 12.90 10.09
C VAL A 129 10.66 12.01 10.18
N LYS A 130 10.60 10.83 9.56
CA LYS A 130 11.73 9.90 9.45
C LYS A 130 12.09 9.69 7.99
N ILE A 131 13.39 9.73 7.71
CA ILE A 131 13.95 9.37 6.41
C ILE A 131 14.79 8.11 6.61
N LEU A 132 14.36 7.03 6.00
CA LEU A 132 15.05 5.75 6.04
C LEU A 132 15.93 5.61 4.81
N VAL A 133 17.19 5.32 5.04
CA VAL A 133 18.19 5.11 3.99
C VAL A 133 18.92 3.80 4.30
N PRO A 134 18.49 2.66 3.74
CA PRO A 134 19.19 1.40 3.96
C PRO A 134 20.58 1.46 3.33
N THR A 135 21.51 0.83 3.98
CA THR A 135 22.87 0.68 3.48
C THR A 135 23.00 -0.55 2.58
N MET A 136 24.08 -0.62 1.80
CA MET A 136 24.38 -1.84 1.03
C MET A 136 24.58 -3.07 1.94
N ALA A 137 25.00 -2.86 3.20
CA ALA A 137 25.09 -3.94 4.18
C ALA A 137 23.71 -4.46 4.60
N ASP A 138 22.72 -3.56 4.75
CA ASP A 138 21.33 -3.93 5.05
C ASP A 138 20.74 -4.74 3.90
N TYR A 139 20.97 -4.34 2.66
CA TYR A 139 20.54 -5.09 1.46
C TYR A 139 21.17 -6.49 1.41
N LYS A 140 22.48 -6.58 1.65
CA LYS A 140 23.19 -7.87 1.67
C LYS A 140 22.71 -8.78 2.79
N LYS A 141 22.54 -8.22 3.99
CA LYS A 141 22.00 -8.97 5.12
C LYS A 141 20.62 -9.53 4.81
N TRP A 142 19.71 -8.68 4.36
CA TRP A 142 18.37 -9.09 4.00
C TRP A 142 18.36 -10.18 2.92
N TYR A 143 19.18 -10.01 1.87
CA TYR A 143 19.32 -10.99 0.80
C TYR A 143 19.76 -12.35 1.36
N ASN A 144 20.79 -12.37 2.18
CA ASN A 144 21.31 -13.60 2.75
C ASN A 144 20.31 -14.28 3.70
N ASP A 145 19.59 -13.49 4.50
CA ASP A 145 18.60 -14.00 5.45
C ASP A 145 17.35 -14.58 4.76
N ASN A 146 17.05 -14.13 3.55
CA ASN A 146 15.81 -14.50 2.83
C ASN A 146 16.03 -15.30 1.55
N TRP A 147 17.28 -15.48 1.11
CA TRP A 147 17.63 -16.15 -0.16
C TRP A 147 16.96 -17.52 -0.34
N THR A 148 16.87 -18.30 0.71
CA THR A 148 16.26 -19.64 0.70
C THR A 148 14.77 -19.63 1.05
N SER A 149 14.19 -18.47 1.33
CA SER A 149 12.79 -18.41 1.71
C SER A 149 11.89 -18.72 0.50
N LYS A 150 10.85 -19.51 0.74
CA LYS A 150 9.80 -19.82 -0.24
C LYS A 150 9.24 -18.56 -0.93
N TYR A 151 9.23 -17.45 -0.21
CA TYR A 151 8.74 -16.16 -0.68
C TYR A 151 9.70 -15.45 -1.64
N PHE A 152 11.01 -15.67 -1.51
CA PHE A 152 12.01 -15.02 -2.38
C PHE A 152 11.89 -15.51 -3.82
N LEU A 153 11.65 -16.80 -4.04
CA LEU A 153 11.53 -17.40 -5.38
C LEU A 153 10.29 -16.92 -6.13
N HIS A 154 9.22 -16.57 -5.41
CA HIS A 154 7.96 -16.11 -6.01
C HIS A 154 7.84 -14.59 -6.17
N GLN A 155 8.76 -13.80 -5.61
CA GLN A 155 8.65 -12.36 -5.53
C GLN A 155 9.89 -11.63 -6.08
N PHE A 156 10.40 -12.10 -7.20
CA PHE A 156 11.60 -11.56 -7.84
C PHE A 156 11.38 -10.18 -8.48
N THR A 157 10.68 -9.29 -7.79
CA THR A 157 10.66 -7.89 -8.18
C THR A 157 11.47 -7.08 -7.16
N SER A 158 12.32 -6.21 -7.66
CA SER A 158 13.08 -5.26 -6.84
C SER A 158 12.21 -4.50 -5.84
N THR A 159 10.96 -4.28 -6.18
CA THR A 159 9.96 -3.59 -5.37
C THR A 159 9.61 -4.37 -4.09
N VAL A 160 9.45 -5.69 -4.15
CA VAL A 160 9.10 -6.49 -2.97
C VAL A 160 10.28 -6.63 -2.02
N ALA A 161 11.49 -6.86 -2.57
CA ALA A 161 12.72 -6.82 -1.78
C ALA A 161 12.87 -5.48 -1.06
N PHE A 162 12.57 -4.40 -1.75
CA PHE A 162 12.58 -3.05 -1.23
C PHE A 162 11.57 -2.84 -0.09
N PHE A 163 10.32 -3.24 -0.27
CA PHE A 163 9.29 -3.10 0.78
C PHE A 163 9.61 -3.93 2.01
N ARG A 164 10.19 -5.13 1.88
CA ARG A 164 10.61 -5.95 3.02
C ARG A 164 11.82 -5.43 3.75
N LEU A 165 12.73 -4.75 3.05
CA LEU A 165 13.81 -4.01 3.71
C LEU A 165 13.29 -2.85 4.54
N MET A 166 12.17 -2.25 4.11
CA MET A 166 11.49 -1.21 4.88
C MET A 166 10.87 -1.75 6.17
N ASP A 167 10.44 -3.01 6.16
CA ASP A 167 9.81 -3.64 7.31
C ASP A 167 10.82 -4.03 8.41
N GLN A 168 12.08 -4.27 8.06
CA GLN A 168 13.13 -4.75 8.98
C GLN A 168 13.50 -3.78 10.12
N PRO A 169 13.64 -2.46 9.91
CA PRO A 169 13.98 -1.52 10.98
C PRO A 169 12.77 -1.02 11.77
N TYR A 170 11.56 -1.42 11.39
CA TYR A 170 10.32 -1.00 12.03
C TYR A 170 9.56 -2.21 12.51
N ASP A 171 9.31 -2.26 13.80
CA ASP A 171 8.29 -3.11 14.36
C ASP A 171 6.92 -2.49 14.03
N PHE A 172 6.29 -2.98 12.95
CA PHE A 172 4.96 -2.55 12.55
C PHE A 172 3.85 -3.07 13.47
N ASN A 173 4.19 -3.89 14.44
CA ASN A 173 3.29 -4.36 15.50
C ASN A 173 3.22 -3.40 16.69
N ASP A 174 3.72 -2.18 16.53
CA ASP A 174 3.75 -1.15 17.57
C ASP A 174 2.38 -0.49 17.86
N GLY A 175 1.30 -1.00 17.25
CA GLY A 175 -0.05 -0.47 17.38
C GLY A 175 -0.35 0.75 16.51
N ALA A 176 0.59 1.20 15.69
CA ALA A 176 0.38 2.27 14.73
C ALA A 176 -0.45 1.79 13.52
N VAL A 177 -1.33 2.63 13.03
CA VAL A 177 -1.99 2.41 11.73
C VAL A 177 -1.09 2.92 10.62
N ASN A 178 -0.67 2.01 9.75
CA ASN A 178 0.18 2.30 8.61
C ASN A 178 -0.65 2.69 7.39
N ILE A 179 -0.51 3.94 6.95
CA ILE A 179 -1.24 4.50 5.81
C ILE A 179 -0.30 4.52 4.60
N LYS A 180 -0.76 4.02 3.47
CA LYS A 180 -0.02 4.00 2.21
C LYS A 180 -0.90 4.54 1.08
N GLY A 181 -0.35 5.39 0.23
CA GLY A 181 -0.97 5.74 -1.05
C GLY A 181 -0.73 4.58 -2.02
N LYS A 182 -1.81 3.86 -2.36
CA LYS A 182 -1.74 2.76 -3.32
C LYS A 182 -2.24 3.18 -4.70
N ASP A 183 -1.91 2.36 -5.67
CA ASP A 183 -2.35 2.50 -7.06
C ASP A 183 -3.85 2.80 -7.16
N LYS A 184 -4.17 3.77 -8.02
CA LYS A 184 -5.56 4.10 -8.36
C LYS A 184 -6.22 2.95 -9.08
N PRO A 185 -7.55 2.78 -8.93
CA PRO A 185 -8.31 1.94 -9.83
C PRO A 185 -8.02 2.32 -11.28
N LYS A 186 -7.72 1.35 -12.12
CA LYS A 186 -7.48 1.57 -13.55
C LYS A 186 -8.79 1.42 -14.29
N ILE A 187 -9.01 2.29 -15.28
CA ILE A 187 -10.20 2.23 -16.12
C ILE A 187 -9.79 1.65 -17.47
N VAL A 188 -10.50 0.63 -17.91
CA VAL A 188 -10.33 0.02 -19.22
C VAL A 188 -11.66 0.04 -19.95
N ARG A 189 -11.62 0.31 -21.26
CA ARG A 189 -12.77 0.15 -22.13
C ARG A 189 -12.69 -1.21 -22.81
N HIS A 190 -13.73 -2.02 -22.64
CA HIS A 190 -13.89 -3.29 -23.31
C HIS A 190 -15.29 -3.38 -23.90
N GLU A 191 -15.40 -3.70 -25.19
CA GLU A 191 -16.67 -3.78 -25.93
C GLU A 191 -17.58 -2.53 -25.82
N GLY A 192 -16.95 -1.36 -25.66
CA GLY A 192 -17.68 -0.08 -25.53
C GLY A 192 -18.03 0.32 -24.10
N GLU A 193 -18.00 -0.61 -23.17
CA GLU A 193 -18.26 -0.39 -21.74
C GLU A 193 -16.99 -0.01 -20.98
N LEU A 194 -17.15 0.73 -19.89
CA LEU A 194 -16.06 1.11 -19.00
C LEU A 194 -16.03 0.17 -17.79
N TYR A 195 -14.87 -0.42 -17.56
CA TYR A 195 -14.61 -1.28 -16.40
C TYR A 195 -13.54 -0.66 -15.53
N THR A 196 -13.77 -0.71 -14.22
CA THR A 196 -12.76 -0.36 -13.23
C THR A 196 -12.12 -1.64 -12.73
N TYR A 197 -10.80 -1.71 -12.72
CA TYR A 197 -10.08 -2.82 -12.10
C TYR A 197 -8.98 -2.32 -11.17
N ILE A 198 -8.76 -3.07 -10.13
CA ILE A 198 -7.63 -2.87 -9.22
C ILE A 198 -6.60 -3.92 -9.60
N SER A 199 -5.37 -3.49 -9.89
CA SER A 199 -4.31 -4.44 -10.17
C SER A 199 -4.01 -5.23 -8.89
N ASP A 200 -4.03 -6.55 -9.02
CA ASP A 200 -3.60 -7.45 -7.97
C ASP A 200 -2.08 -7.27 -7.79
N SER A 201 -1.70 -6.40 -6.88
CA SER A 201 -0.29 -6.23 -6.55
C SER A 201 0.10 -7.31 -5.54
N ASN A 202 1.09 -8.11 -5.88
CA ASN A 202 1.68 -9.12 -4.99
C ASN A 202 2.29 -8.53 -3.69
N SER A 203 2.19 -7.20 -3.50
CA SER A 203 2.65 -6.52 -2.29
C SER A 203 1.75 -6.74 -1.08
N GLU A 204 0.60 -7.37 -1.25
CA GLU A 204 -0.38 -7.65 -0.18
C GLU A 204 -0.32 -9.08 0.34
N ILE A 205 0.83 -9.73 0.27
CA ILE A 205 1.00 -10.96 1.03
C ILE A 205 1.07 -10.54 2.50
N GLU A 206 -0.10 -10.52 3.11
CA GLU A 206 -0.20 -10.42 4.55
C GLU A 206 0.46 -11.66 5.16
N HIS A 207 1.34 -11.42 6.09
CA HIS A 207 1.89 -12.47 6.93
C HIS A 207 0.79 -12.96 7.88
N ASP A 208 0.45 -14.24 7.80
CA ASP A 208 -0.11 -14.99 8.90
C ASP A 208 1.00 -15.45 9.82
#